data_daeb97b926be124015a0d3fca7f1fe51
#
_entry.id   daeb97b926be124015a0d3fca7f1fe51
#
_cell.length_a   1.000
_cell.length_b   1.000
_cell.length_c   1.000
_cell.angle_alpha   90.00
_cell.angle_beta   90.00
_cell.angle_gamma   90.00
#
_symmetry.space_group_name_H-M   'P 1'
#
loop_
_entity.id
_entity.type
_entity.pdbx_description
1 polymer ?
#
loop_
_entity_poly.entity_id
_entity_poly.type
_entity_poly.pdbx_seq_one_letter_code
_entity_poly.pdbx_strand_id
1 'polypeptide(L)'
;QYAGEPVNTILANVLGTREMLETAAGIPGSRFLLLSSVEVYGENRGDVDCFEENYCGYLDCNTLRAGYPEAKRVSEALCQAYIREKGVSAAAIRLPRCYGPTMRMSDTKAIAQFIKKGLAREDIVLKSMGNQLYSYAFAADAVLGLLYVLADGACGEAYNLADSGSDITLKDLANLVADISGRKVVFDLPSETERAGYSTATRAVMCGEKLKALGWRPQYDIRSGIKLTMGMLQNEF
;
A
#
# COMPACT_ATOMS: atom_id res chain seq x y z
N GLN A 1 7.72 -3.38 -10.60
CA GLN A 1 9.14 -3.06 -10.27
C GLN A 1 9.85 -4.25 -9.62
N TYR A 2 9.26 -4.87 -8.57
CA TYR A 2 9.93 -5.98 -7.86
C TYR A 2 10.00 -7.29 -8.68
N ALA A 3 9.25 -7.46 -9.74
CA ALA A 3 9.42 -8.58 -10.67
C ALA A 3 10.63 -8.42 -11.61
N GLY A 4 11.15 -7.19 -11.76
CA GLY A 4 12.35 -6.92 -12.56
C GLY A 4 13.67 -7.15 -11.82
N GLU A 5 13.66 -7.01 -10.48
CA GLU A 5 14.83 -7.19 -9.61
C GLU A 5 14.45 -7.95 -8.32
N PRO A 6 14.02 -9.23 -8.45
CA PRO A 6 13.47 -9.95 -7.31
C PRO A 6 14.48 -10.18 -6.19
N VAL A 7 15.73 -10.50 -6.50
CA VAL A 7 16.79 -10.70 -5.49
C VAL A 7 17.04 -9.41 -4.71
N ASN A 8 17.24 -8.29 -5.41
CA ASN A 8 17.47 -6.98 -4.77
C ASN A 8 16.26 -6.55 -3.93
N THR A 9 15.03 -6.86 -4.39
CA THR A 9 13.81 -6.57 -3.64
C THR A 9 13.79 -7.31 -2.30
N ILE A 10 14.12 -8.60 -2.28
CA ILE A 10 14.17 -9.39 -1.04
C ILE A 10 15.27 -8.86 -0.13
N LEU A 11 16.50 -8.77 -0.63
CA LEU A 11 17.66 -8.39 0.19
C LEU A 11 17.53 -6.98 0.75
N ALA A 12 17.08 -6.00 -0.04
CA ALA A 12 16.91 -4.63 0.43
C ALA A 12 15.88 -4.52 1.57
N ASN A 13 14.77 -5.29 1.51
CA ASN A 13 13.80 -5.28 2.59
C ASN A 13 14.33 -6.01 3.83
N VAL A 14 14.87 -7.20 3.70
CA VAL A 14 15.29 -8.03 4.85
C VAL A 14 16.55 -7.47 5.50
N LEU A 15 17.63 -7.28 4.72
CA LEU A 15 18.90 -6.78 5.26
C LEU A 15 18.79 -5.32 5.68
N GLY A 16 18.07 -4.48 4.92
CA GLY A 16 17.83 -3.09 5.30
C GLY A 16 17.07 -2.98 6.62
N THR A 17 16.04 -3.81 6.83
CA THR A 17 15.32 -3.87 8.10
C THR A 17 16.25 -4.30 9.23
N ARG A 18 17.09 -5.32 9.04
CA ARG A 18 18.05 -5.78 10.04
C ARG A 18 19.02 -4.66 10.44
N GLU A 19 19.65 -3.99 9.47
CA GLU A 19 20.60 -2.91 9.75
C GLU A 19 19.97 -1.74 10.52
N MET A 20 18.74 -1.37 10.18
CA MET A 20 18.00 -0.35 10.91
C MET A 20 17.65 -0.76 12.33
N LEU A 21 17.28 -2.04 12.55
CA LEU A 21 17.02 -2.58 13.87
C LEU A 21 18.29 -2.69 14.72
N GLU A 22 19.44 -3.08 14.13
CA GLU A 22 20.75 -3.02 14.81
C GLU A 22 21.10 -1.60 15.25
N THR A 23 20.87 -0.63 14.37
CA THR A 23 21.08 0.77 14.70
C THR A 23 20.18 1.21 15.85
N ALA A 24 18.89 0.86 15.80
CA ALA A 24 17.95 1.19 16.86
C ALA A 24 18.35 0.55 18.20
N ALA A 25 18.84 -0.69 18.18
CA ALA A 25 19.32 -1.38 19.38
C ALA A 25 20.51 -0.68 20.05
N GLY A 26 21.33 0.01 19.26
CA GLY A 26 22.48 0.80 19.76
C GLY A 26 22.12 2.18 20.31
N ILE A 27 20.87 2.65 20.14
CA ILE A 27 20.43 3.99 20.56
C ILE A 27 19.41 3.88 21.68
N PRO A 28 19.78 4.15 22.94
CA PRO A 28 18.85 4.08 24.08
C PRO A 28 17.63 5.01 23.87
N GLY A 29 16.44 4.48 24.13
CA GLY A 29 15.17 5.23 24.00
C GLY A 29 14.72 5.44 22.56
N SER A 30 15.42 4.89 21.57
CA SER A 30 14.98 4.95 20.17
C SER A 30 13.71 4.12 19.97
N ARG A 31 12.93 4.52 18.96
CA ARG A 31 11.75 3.79 18.53
C ARG A 31 11.81 3.53 17.03
N PHE A 32 11.59 2.30 16.64
CA PHE A 32 11.59 1.87 15.24
C PHE A 32 10.18 1.65 14.72
N LEU A 33 9.86 2.22 13.57
CA LEU A 33 8.62 1.98 12.85
C LEU A 33 8.90 1.30 11.52
N LEU A 34 8.45 0.05 11.38
CA LEU A 34 8.52 -0.67 10.12
C LEU A 34 7.38 -0.24 9.19
N LEU A 35 7.72 0.27 8.01
CA LEU A 35 6.75 0.45 6.93
C LEU A 35 6.52 -0.89 6.24
N SER A 36 5.46 -1.58 6.67
CA SER A 36 4.98 -2.83 6.09
C SER A 36 3.96 -2.57 4.97
N SER A 37 3.24 -3.57 4.53
CA SER A 37 2.36 -3.48 3.36
C SER A 37 1.14 -4.38 3.50
N VAL A 38 0.04 -4.01 2.84
CA VAL A 38 -1.13 -4.89 2.64
C VAL A 38 -0.75 -6.24 2.01
N GLU A 39 0.35 -6.31 1.28
CA GLU A 39 0.82 -7.53 0.62
C GLU A 39 1.19 -8.65 1.63
N VAL A 40 1.46 -8.35 2.90
CA VAL A 40 1.73 -9.36 3.94
C VAL A 40 0.54 -10.28 4.19
N TYR A 41 -0.67 -9.81 3.89
CA TYR A 41 -1.88 -10.60 4.07
C TYR A 41 -2.02 -11.75 3.06
N GLY A 42 -1.37 -11.64 1.88
CA GLY A 42 -1.55 -12.61 0.82
C GLY A 42 -2.92 -12.52 0.14
N GLU A 43 -3.43 -13.66 -0.29
CA GLU A 43 -4.70 -13.75 -1.00
C GLU A 43 -5.89 -13.72 -0.04
N ASN A 44 -6.87 -12.88 -0.34
CA ASN A 44 -8.23 -13.02 0.20
C ASN A 44 -8.98 -14.05 -0.66
N ARG A 45 -9.30 -15.19 -0.08
CA ARG A 45 -10.02 -16.29 -0.75
C ARG A 45 -11.55 -16.22 -0.55
N GLY A 46 -12.06 -15.06 -0.13
CA GLY A 46 -13.48 -14.85 0.13
C GLY A 46 -13.90 -15.25 1.54
N ASP A 47 -12.95 -15.45 2.43
CA ASP A 47 -13.13 -15.86 3.82
C ASP A 47 -13.28 -14.68 4.79
N VAL A 48 -12.85 -13.48 4.38
CA VAL A 48 -12.99 -12.24 5.16
C VAL A 48 -13.41 -11.05 4.29
N ASP A 49 -14.16 -10.13 4.86
CA ASP A 49 -14.56 -8.89 4.18
C ASP A 49 -13.43 -7.87 4.11
N CYS A 50 -12.63 -7.76 5.15
CA CYS A 50 -11.41 -6.96 5.19
C CYS A 50 -10.36 -7.65 6.04
N PHE A 51 -9.10 -7.30 5.81
CA PHE A 51 -7.97 -7.82 6.58
C PHE A 51 -7.85 -7.10 7.92
N GLU A 52 -8.09 -7.80 9.01
CA GLU A 52 -7.66 -7.39 10.35
C GLU A 52 -6.17 -7.70 10.55
N GLU A 53 -5.52 -7.09 11.53
CA GLU A 53 -4.07 -7.24 11.73
C GLU A 53 -3.64 -8.67 12.08
N ASN A 54 -4.53 -9.49 12.61
CA ASN A 54 -4.30 -10.91 12.93
C ASN A 54 -4.54 -11.87 11.75
N TYR A 55 -5.06 -11.37 10.61
CA TYR A 55 -5.29 -12.23 9.44
C TYR A 55 -3.99 -12.72 8.82
N CYS A 56 -3.95 -14.01 8.48
CA CYS A 56 -2.81 -14.66 7.84
C CYS A 56 -3.28 -15.46 6.62
N GLY A 57 -3.23 -14.84 5.44
CA GLY A 57 -3.67 -15.45 4.20
C GLY A 57 -2.55 -16.20 3.46
N TYR A 58 -2.94 -16.89 2.41
CA TYR A 58 -2.06 -17.70 1.60
C TYR A 58 -1.12 -16.85 0.72
N LEU A 59 0.14 -17.26 0.67
CA LEU A 59 1.13 -16.80 -0.31
C LEU A 59 1.81 -18.02 -0.93
N ASP A 60 1.81 -18.11 -2.26
CA ASP A 60 2.61 -19.10 -2.97
C ASP A 60 4.04 -18.59 -3.11
N CYS A 61 4.93 -19.12 -2.26
CA CYS A 61 6.34 -18.74 -2.24
C CYS A 61 7.15 -19.18 -3.48
N ASN A 62 6.58 -20.04 -4.36
CA ASN A 62 7.24 -20.50 -5.57
C ASN A 62 7.00 -19.59 -6.79
N THR A 63 6.54 -18.36 -6.58
CA THR A 63 6.33 -17.37 -7.63
C THR A 63 7.28 -16.18 -7.49
N LEU A 64 7.65 -15.54 -8.60
CA LEU A 64 8.46 -14.31 -8.56
C LEU A 64 7.75 -13.16 -7.79
N ARG A 65 6.43 -13.21 -7.67
CA ARG A 65 5.66 -12.20 -6.93
C ARG A 65 5.75 -12.36 -5.42
N ALA A 66 6.10 -13.54 -4.92
CA ALA A 66 6.23 -13.81 -3.49
C ALA A 66 7.36 -13.02 -2.81
N GLY A 67 8.40 -12.66 -3.56
CA GLY A 67 9.60 -12.05 -2.98
C GLY A 67 9.35 -10.81 -2.14
N TYR A 68 8.50 -9.89 -2.59
CA TYR A 68 8.19 -8.68 -1.83
C TYR A 68 7.30 -8.94 -0.60
N PRO A 69 6.14 -9.60 -0.71
CA PRO A 69 5.30 -9.87 0.45
C PRO A 69 5.99 -10.75 1.49
N GLU A 70 6.75 -11.78 1.09
CA GLU A 70 7.50 -12.61 2.02
C GLU A 70 8.64 -11.82 2.70
N ALA A 71 9.34 -10.96 1.98
CA ALA A 71 10.35 -10.09 2.57
C ALA A 71 9.74 -9.14 3.63
N LYS A 72 8.53 -8.63 3.40
CA LYS A 72 7.80 -7.84 4.41
C LYS A 72 7.36 -8.67 5.62
N ARG A 73 6.90 -9.91 5.43
CA ARG A 73 6.62 -10.85 6.55
C ARG A 73 7.88 -11.11 7.38
N VAL A 74 9.00 -11.40 6.72
CA VAL A 74 10.29 -11.59 7.41
C VAL A 74 10.71 -10.31 8.15
N SER A 75 10.50 -9.13 7.57
CA SER A 75 10.80 -7.85 8.23
C SER A 75 9.96 -7.65 9.50
N GLU A 76 8.67 -7.99 9.50
CA GLU A 76 7.83 -7.98 10.71
C GLU A 76 8.33 -9.00 11.76
N ALA A 77 8.69 -10.21 11.33
CA ALA A 77 9.26 -11.23 12.21
C ALA A 77 10.61 -10.81 12.83
N LEU A 78 11.45 -10.11 12.05
CA LEU A 78 12.69 -9.52 12.58
C LEU A 78 12.40 -8.49 13.69
N CYS A 79 11.39 -7.64 13.53
CA CYS A 79 10.98 -6.71 14.59
C CYS A 79 10.67 -7.47 15.88
N GLN A 80 9.89 -8.56 15.83
CA GLN A 80 9.56 -9.37 17.00
C GLN A 80 10.81 -9.98 17.65
N ALA A 81 11.74 -10.50 16.85
CA ALA A 81 12.99 -11.08 17.34
C ALA A 81 13.85 -10.02 18.06
N TYR A 82 14.02 -8.84 17.46
CA TYR A 82 14.81 -7.73 18.06
C TYR A 82 14.16 -7.15 19.32
N ILE A 83 12.83 -7.07 19.38
CA ILE A 83 12.11 -6.71 20.61
C ILE A 83 12.49 -7.70 21.72
N ARG A 84 12.41 -8.99 21.42
CA ARG A 84 12.66 -10.06 22.42
C ARG A 84 14.11 -10.14 22.86
N GLU A 85 15.06 -10.09 21.92
CA GLU A 85 16.49 -10.37 22.18
C GLU A 85 17.27 -9.12 22.55
N LYS A 86 16.92 -7.97 22.03
CA LYS A 86 17.67 -6.71 22.14
C LYS A 86 16.91 -5.60 22.86
N GLY A 87 15.64 -5.80 23.21
CA GLY A 87 14.80 -4.79 23.87
C GLY A 87 14.48 -3.59 23.00
N VAL A 88 14.53 -3.71 21.66
CA VAL A 88 14.18 -2.63 20.73
C VAL A 88 12.70 -2.29 20.87
N SER A 89 12.36 -1.00 20.96
CA SER A 89 10.98 -0.56 20.84
C SER A 89 10.60 -0.47 19.38
N ALA A 90 9.80 -1.41 18.87
CA ALA A 90 9.39 -1.43 17.48
C ALA A 90 7.89 -1.65 17.31
N ALA A 91 7.32 -1.06 16.24
CA ALA A 91 5.96 -1.31 15.77
C ALA A 91 5.96 -1.39 14.25
N ALA A 92 4.89 -1.93 13.65
CA ALA A 92 4.73 -1.96 12.21
C ALA A 92 3.47 -1.19 11.78
N ILE A 93 3.51 -0.55 10.62
CA ILE A 93 2.33 -0.02 9.96
C ILE A 93 2.20 -0.64 8.57
N ARG A 94 1.06 -1.26 8.29
CA ARG A 94 0.75 -1.90 7.01
C ARG A 94 0.05 -0.90 6.11
N LEU A 95 0.75 -0.51 5.05
CA LEU A 95 0.29 0.50 4.12
C LEU A 95 -0.57 -0.11 3.01
N PRO A 96 -1.68 0.53 2.62
CA PRO A 96 -2.45 0.20 1.44
C PRO A 96 -1.76 0.74 0.19
N ARG A 97 -2.50 0.97 -0.87
CA ARG A 97 -2.05 1.67 -2.07
C ARG A 97 -2.03 3.18 -1.80
N CYS A 98 -0.88 3.70 -1.40
CA CYS A 98 -0.71 5.13 -1.19
C CYS A 98 -0.58 5.88 -2.52
N TYR A 99 -1.15 7.08 -2.59
CA TYR A 99 -1.12 8.00 -3.72
C TYR A 99 -1.06 9.46 -3.24
N GLY A 100 -0.64 10.36 -4.11
CA GLY A 100 -0.56 11.79 -3.79
C GLY A 100 0.26 12.58 -4.80
N PRO A 101 0.39 13.90 -4.62
CA PRO A 101 1.05 14.80 -5.59
C PRO A 101 2.55 14.54 -5.74
N THR A 102 3.17 13.85 -4.79
CA THR A 102 4.60 13.45 -4.86
C THR A 102 4.83 12.15 -5.65
N MET A 103 3.81 11.64 -6.36
CA MET A 103 3.96 10.45 -7.19
C MET A 103 5.01 10.66 -8.29
N ARG A 104 5.81 9.64 -8.56
CA ARG A 104 6.78 9.70 -9.66
C ARG A 104 6.07 9.52 -10.99
N MET A 105 6.46 10.31 -12.02
CA MET A 105 5.92 10.14 -13.38
C MET A 105 6.30 8.78 -14.00
N SER A 106 7.34 8.11 -13.48
CA SER A 106 7.71 6.74 -13.84
C SER A 106 6.87 5.66 -13.14
N ASP A 107 5.97 6.02 -12.19
CA ASP A 107 5.13 5.03 -11.50
C ASP A 107 4.17 4.34 -12.48
N THR A 108 4.15 2.99 -12.44
CA THR A 108 3.35 2.14 -13.32
C THR A 108 2.09 1.58 -12.66
N LYS A 109 1.82 1.93 -11.39
CA LYS A 109 0.60 1.49 -10.71
C LYS A 109 -0.65 2.06 -11.39
N ALA A 110 -1.76 1.33 -11.34
CA ALA A 110 -3.00 1.70 -12.03
C ALA A 110 -3.45 3.14 -11.69
N ILE A 111 -3.51 3.50 -10.41
CA ILE A 111 -3.90 4.85 -9.97
C ILE A 111 -2.99 5.94 -10.57
N ALA A 112 -1.68 5.71 -10.62
CA ALA A 112 -0.73 6.65 -11.22
C ALA A 112 -0.94 6.77 -12.73
N GLN A 113 -1.22 5.65 -13.42
CA GLN A 113 -1.52 5.67 -14.86
C GLN A 113 -2.82 6.43 -15.15
N PHE A 114 -3.86 6.23 -14.34
CA PHE A 114 -5.13 6.95 -14.50
C PHE A 114 -4.94 8.45 -14.30
N ILE A 115 -4.26 8.87 -13.22
CA ILE A 115 -3.96 10.29 -12.96
C ILE A 115 -3.17 10.91 -14.13
N LYS A 116 -2.09 10.24 -14.59
CA LYS A 116 -1.29 10.74 -15.74
C LYS A 116 -2.12 10.93 -17.00
N LYS A 117 -2.98 9.96 -17.33
CA LYS A 117 -3.87 10.08 -18.49
C LYS A 117 -4.88 11.22 -18.32
N GLY A 118 -5.48 11.36 -17.14
CA GLY A 118 -6.38 12.46 -16.84
C GLY A 118 -5.69 13.83 -16.98
N LEU A 119 -4.47 13.98 -16.49
CA LEU A 119 -3.65 15.19 -16.64
C LEU A 119 -3.29 15.49 -18.11
N ALA A 120 -2.96 14.44 -18.89
CA ALA A 120 -2.70 14.55 -20.33
C ALA A 120 -3.98 14.77 -21.16
N ARG A 121 -5.15 14.86 -20.51
CA ARG A 121 -6.46 14.94 -21.18
C ARG A 121 -6.75 13.78 -22.14
N GLU A 122 -6.24 12.60 -21.82
CA GLU A 122 -6.48 11.35 -22.52
C GLU A 122 -7.58 10.53 -21.83
N ASP A 123 -8.24 9.64 -22.58
CA ASP A 123 -9.21 8.70 -22.01
C ASP A 123 -8.51 7.69 -21.09
N ILE A 124 -9.20 7.30 -20.03
CA ILE A 124 -8.67 6.39 -19.00
C ILE A 124 -8.82 4.95 -19.48
N VAL A 125 -7.69 4.28 -19.69
CA VAL A 125 -7.68 2.91 -20.22
C VAL A 125 -7.68 1.89 -19.08
N LEU A 126 -8.71 1.03 -19.05
CA LEU A 126 -8.82 -0.13 -18.18
C LEU A 126 -8.42 -1.40 -18.93
N LYS A 127 -7.39 -2.08 -18.43
CA LYS A 127 -6.90 -3.35 -18.95
C LYS A 127 -7.51 -4.58 -18.26
N SER A 128 -8.66 -4.42 -17.61
CA SER A 128 -9.47 -5.49 -16.98
C SER A 128 -10.90 -5.00 -16.82
N MET A 129 -11.82 -5.89 -16.36
CA MET A 129 -13.19 -5.46 -16.01
C MET A 129 -13.23 -4.51 -14.80
N GLY A 130 -12.12 -4.37 -14.06
CA GLY A 130 -11.97 -3.41 -12.99
C GLY A 130 -12.70 -3.78 -11.69
N ASN A 131 -13.07 -5.06 -11.51
CA ASN A 131 -13.81 -5.53 -10.33
C ASN A 131 -12.95 -5.68 -9.07
N GLN A 132 -11.63 -5.48 -9.20
CA GLN A 132 -10.72 -5.57 -8.07
C GLN A 132 -10.99 -4.43 -7.09
N LEU A 133 -11.22 -4.78 -5.83
CA LEU A 133 -11.51 -3.86 -4.73
C LEU A 133 -10.30 -3.71 -3.82
N TYR A 134 -9.89 -2.47 -3.58
CA TYR A 134 -8.67 -2.16 -2.83
C TYR A 134 -8.86 -0.98 -1.89
N SER A 135 -8.14 -1.02 -0.76
CA SER A 135 -7.93 0.17 0.08
C SER A 135 -6.85 1.07 -0.52
N TYR A 136 -7.12 2.38 -0.45
CA TYR A 136 -6.18 3.43 -0.83
C TYR A 136 -5.96 4.40 0.34
N ALA A 137 -4.87 5.13 0.33
CA ALA A 137 -4.63 6.22 1.28
C ALA A 137 -3.95 7.41 0.59
N PHE A 138 -4.44 8.60 0.88
CA PHE A 138 -3.76 9.82 0.47
C PHE A 138 -2.45 9.99 1.25
N ALA A 139 -1.39 10.45 0.58
CA ALA A 139 -0.05 10.47 1.14
C ALA A 139 0.07 11.26 2.46
N ALA A 140 -0.65 12.39 2.59
CA ALA A 140 -0.63 13.16 3.82
C ALA A 140 -1.28 12.41 4.99
N ASP A 141 -2.42 11.74 4.76
CA ASP A 141 -3.06 10.90 5.77
C ASP A 141 -2.20 9.70 6.15
N ALA A 142 -1.47 9.14 5.17
CA ALA A 142 -0.51 8.08 5.42
C ALA A 142 0.61 8.55 6.35
N VAL A 143 1.21 9.72 6.09
CA VAL A 143 2.23 10.31 6.96
C VAL A 143 1.70 10.58 8.37
N LEU A 144 0.49 11.11 8.50
CA LEU A 144 -0.13 11.29 9.81
C LEU A 144 -0.30 9.94 10.54
N GLY A 145 -0.77 8.89 9.85
CA GLY A 145 -0.89 7.55 10.43
C GLY A 145 0.45 7.00 10.91
N LEU A 146 1.53 7.21 10.15
CA LEU A 146 2.90 6.86 10.57
C LEU A 146 3.27 7.55 11.89
N LEU A 147 3.00 8.85 12.00
CA LEU A 147 3.31 9.63 13.21
C LEU A 147 2.49 9.16 14.42
N TYR A 148 1.21 8.84 14.24
CA TYR A 148 0.38 8.27 15.32
C TYR A 148 0.94 6.93 15.83
N VAL A 149 1.31 6.01 14.92
CA VAL A 149 1.90 4.72 15.34
C VAL A 149 3.27 4.94 15.97
N LEU A 150 4.08 5.86 15.44
CA LEU A 150 5.39 6.17 16.00
C LEU A 150 5.28 6.77 17.42
N ALA A 151 4.29 7.61 17.69
CA ALA A 151 4.08 8.22 19.00
C ALA A 151 3.43 7.23 19.99
N ASP A 152 2.29 6.67 19.63
CA ASP A 152 1.37 6.01 20.56
C ASP A 152 1.14 4.51 20.29
N GLY A 153 1.67 3.96 19.18
CA GLY A 153 1.50 2.54 18.85
C GLY A 153 2.19 1.64 19.90
N ALA A 154 1.57 0.55 20.29
CA ALA A 154 2.16 -0.39 21.24
C ALA A 154 3.37 -1.13 20.62
N CYS A 155 4.39 -1.37 21.45
CA CYS A 155 5.56 -2.15 21.03
C CYS A 155 5.15 -3.59 20.67
N GLY A 156 5.65 -4.08 19.55
CA GLY A 156 5.34 -5.41 19.03
C GLY A 156 4.05 -5.48 18.19
N GLU A 157 3.28 -4.40 18.08
CA GLU A 157 2.00 -4.40 17.39
C GLU A 157 2.12 -3.94 15.93
N ALA A 158 1.24 -4.48 15.08
CA ALA A 158 1.02 -3.99 13.73
C ALA A 158 -0.29 -3.19 13.66
N TYR A 159 -0.32 -2.20 12.76
CA TYR A 159 -1.47 -1.33 12.54
C TYR A 159 -1.79 -1.21 11.05
N ASN A 160 -3.05 -1.37 10.68
CA ASN A 160 -3.51 -1.11 9.32
C ASN A 160 -3.78 0.37 9.10
N LEU A 161 -3.15 0.94 8.08
CA LEU A 161 -3.49 2.28 7.63
C LEU A 161 -4.60 2.17 6.60
N ALA A 162 -5.84 2.26 7.03
CA ALA A 162 -7.00 2.12 6.16
C ALA A 162 -8.22 2.90 6.64
N ASP A 163 -9.02 3.32 5.70
CA ASP A 163 -10.34 3.91 5.93
C ASP A 163 -11.29 3.53 4.81
N SER A 164 -12.51 3.13 5.17
CA SER A 164 -13.53 2.66 4.22
C SER A 164 -13.97 3.74 3.20
N GLY A 165 -13.81 5.02 3.53
CA GLY A 165 -14.04 6.13 2.59
C GLY A 165 -13.07 6.16 1.40
N SER A 166 -12.02 5.35 1.45
CA SER A 166 -11.02 5.19 0.40
C SER A 166 -10.91 3.77 -0.16
N ASP A 167 -11.88 2.91 0.13
CA ASP A 167 -12.03 1.59 -0.49
C ASP A 167 -12.80 1.73 -1.81
N ILE A 168 -12.19 1.34 -2.92
CA ILE A 168 -12.79 1.55 -4.23
C ILE A 168 -12.37 0.46 -5.22
N THR A 169 -13.27 0.12 -6.17
CA THR A 169 -12.92 -0.76 -7.28
C THR A 169 -12.03 -0.05 -8.30
N LEU A 170 -11.23 -0.80 -9.05
CA LEU A 170 -10.43 -0.20 -10.14
C LEU A 170 -11.30 0.50 -11.19
N LYS A 171 -12.49 -0.04 -11.47
CA LYS A 171 -13.44 0.56 -12.39
C LYS A 171 -13.97 1.90 -11.87
N ASP A 172 -14.38 1.94 -10.60
CA ASP A 172 -14.91 3.17 -10.02
C ASP A 172 -13.80 4.22 -9.83
N LEU A 173 -12.58 3.79 -9.53
CA LEU A 173 -11.40 4.67 -9.50
C LEU A 173 -11.12 5.27 -10.89
N ALA A 174 -11.18 4.46 -11.94
CA ALA A 174 -11.01 4.96 -13.32
C ALA A 174 -12.12 5.95 -13.70
N ASN A 175 -13.38 5.64 -13.36
CA ASN A 175 -14.52 6.55 -13.59
C ASN A 175 -14.34 7.85 -12.81
N LEU A 176 -13.90 7.78 -11.54
CA LEU A 176 -13.64 8.95 -10.71
C LEU A 176 -12.60 9.90 -11.34
N VAL A 177 -11.49 9.34 -11.84
CA VAL A 177 -10.45 10.14 -12.52
C VAL A 177 -10.97 10.69 -13.86
N ALA A 178 -11.74 9.89 -14.61
CA ALA A 178 -12.36 10.32 -15.86
C ALA A 178 -13.32 11.49 -15.64
N ASP A 179 -14.19 11.42 -14.64
CA ASP A 179 -15.11 12.50 -14.26
C ASP A 179 -14.37 13.79 -13.90
N ILE A 180 -13.32 13.71 -13.08
CA ILE A 180 -12.52 14.87 -12.65
C ILE A 180 -11.82 15.54 -13.86
N SER A 181 -11.35 14.74 -14.81
CA SER A 181 -10.62 15.22 -16.00
C SER A 181 -11.50 15.55 -17.21
N GLY A 182 -12.82 15.28 -17.13
CA GLY A 182 -13.75 15.43 -18.26
C GLY A 182 -13.45 14.45 -19.40
N ARG A 183 -13.03 13.22 -19.06
CA ARG A 183 -12.69 12.14 -19.99
C ARG A 183 -13.61 10.94 -19.80
N LYS A 184 -13.42 9.88 -20.61
CA LYS A 184 -14.18 8.63 -20.50
C LYS A 184 -13.24 7.48 -20.12
N VAL A 185 -13.86 6.41 -19.63
CA VAL A 185 -13.17 5.12 -19.43
C VAL A 185 -13.32 4.28 -20.70
N VAL A 186 -12.20 3.74 -21.18
CA VAL A 186 -12.13 2.84 -22.33
C VAL A 186 -11.57 1.51 -21.88
N PHE A 187 -12.20 0.42 -22.28
CA PHE A 187 -11.74 -0.93 -21.99
C PHE A 187 -10.83 -1.43 -23.12
N ASP A 188 -9.59 -1.77 -22.77
CA ASP A 188 -8.59 -2.40 -23.63
C ASP A 188 -8.18 -3.71 -22.95
N LEU A 189 -8.98 -4.77 -23.16
CA LEU A 189 -8.78 -6.03 -22.47
C LEU A 189 -7.56 -6.75 -23.04
N PRO A 190 -6.58 -7.11 -22.19
CA PRO A 190 -5.35 -7.75 -22.62
C PRO A 190 -5.58 -9.17 -23.14
N SER A 191 -4.70 -9.63 -24.01
CA SER A 191 -4.57 -11.03 -24.38
C SER A 191 -4.24 -11.91 -23.17
N GLU A 192 -4.42 -13.23 -23.30
CA GLU A 192 -4.11 -14.17 -22.21
C GLU A 192 -2.64 -14.10 -21.76
N THR A 193 -1.73 -13.88 -22.69
CA THR A 193 -0.28 -13.72 -22.40
C THR A 193 0.05 -12.49 -21.57
N GLU A 194 -0.65 -11.38 -21.77
CA GLU A 194 -0.44 -10.14 -21.01
C GLU A 194 -1.02 -10.22 -19.59
N ARG A 195 -2.08 -11.04 -19.39
CA ARG A 195 -2.71 -11.25 -18.08
C ARG A 195 -1.78 -11.87 -17.04
N ALA A 196 -0.82 -12.70 -17.46
CA ALA A 196 0.13 -13.38 -16.56
C ALA A 196 0.97 -12.40 -15.71
N GLY A 197 1.12 -11.15 -16.13
CA GLY A 197 1.86 -10.10 -15.39
C GLY A 197 1.03 -9.31 -14.39
N TYR A 198 -0.30 -9.49 -14.36
CA TYR A 198 -1.18 -8.68 -13.51
C TYR A 198 -1.37 -9.28 -12.12
N SER A 199 -1.77 -8.43 -11.16
CA SER A 199 -2.11 -8.88 -9.81
C SER A 199 -3.30 -9.84 -9.84
N THR A 200 -3.16 -10.98 -9.19
CA THR A 200 -4.24 -11.96 -9.00
C THR A 200 -5.19 -11.55 -7.87
N ALA A 201 -4.79 -10.61 -7.02
CA ALA A 201 -5.60 -10.15 -5.90
C ALA A 201 -6.88 -9.46 -6.41
N THR A 202 -8.03 -10.04 -6.09
CA THR A 202 -9.35 -9.49 -6.44
C THR A 202 -9.89 -8.57 -5.36
N ARG A 203 -9.51 -8.81 -4.11
CA ARG A 203 -9.93 -8.03 -2.95
C ARG A 203 -8.74 -7.88 -1.99
N ALA A 204 -8.34 -6.64 -1.70
CA ALA A 204 -7.33 -6.32 -0.70
C ALA A 204 -7.75 -5.05 0.06
N VAL A 205 -8.81 -5.22 0.87
CA VAL A 205 -9.37 -4.21 1.77
C VAL A 205 -8.83 -4.48 3.17
N MET A 206 -8.45 -3.43 3.89
CA MET A 206 -7.94 -3.52 5.26
C MET A 206 -8.88 -2.85 6.25
N CYS A 207 -9.03 -3.44 7.44
CA CYS A 207 -9.72 -2.82 8.58
C CYS A 207 -8.77 -1.84 9.29
N GLY A 208 -9.15 -0.56 9.41
CA GLY A 208 -8.32 0.49 10.03
C GLY A 208 -8.68 0.81 11.48
N GLU A 209 -9.55 0.04 12.12
CA GLU A 209 -10.13 0.40 13.42
C GLU A 209 -9.07 0.49 14.54
N LYS A 210 -8.04 -0.35 14.49
CA LYS A 210 -6.95 -0.34 15.47
C LYS A 210 -6.13 0.95 15.41
N LEU A 211 -5.83 1.46 14.23
CA LEU A 211 -5.16 2.76 14.07
C LEU A 211 -6.08 3.91 14.46
N LYS A 212 -7.36 3.82 14.12
CA LYS A 212 -8.37 4.81 14.54
C LYS A 212 -8.52 4.87 16.06
N ALA A 213 -8.31 3.76 16.78
CA ALA A 213 -8.33 3.73 18.24
C ALA A 213 -7.19 4.55 18.87
N LEU A 214 -6.06 4.74 18.17
CA LEU A 214 -5.00 5.68 18.57
C LEU A 214 -5.35 7.16 18.34
N GLY A 215 -6.51 7.47 17.75
CA GLY A 215 -6.94 8.83 17.45
C GLY A 215 -6.74 9.29 16.01
N TRP A 216 -6.07 8.48 15.17
CA TRP A 216 -5.92 8.82 13.75
C TRP A 216 -7.27 8.87 13.03
N ARG A 217 -7.44 9.90 12.21
CA ARG A 217 -8.59 10.05 11.30
C ARG A 217 -8.09 10.57 9.96
N PRO A 218 -8.49 9.97 8.82
CA PRO A 218 -8.15 10.51 7.51
C PRO A 218 -8.83 11.86 7.31
N GLN A 219 -8.15 12.77 6.63
CA GLN A 219 -8.68 14.07 6.24
C GLN A 219 -9.24 14.06 4.82
N TYR A 220 -8.86 13.07 4.03
CA TYR A 220 -9.20 12.96 2.62
C TYR A 220 -9.81 11.60 2.30
N ASP A 221 -11.01 11.60 1.73
CA ASP A 221 -11.54 10.45 1.02
C ASP A 221 -10.86 10.29 -0.35
N ILE A 222 -11.16 9.21 -1.05
CA ILE A 222 -10.54 8.93 -2.36
C ILE A 222 -10.83 10.04 -3.38
N ARG A 223 -12.02 10.64 -3.37
CA ARG A 223 -12.42 11.70 -4.32
C ARG A 223 -11.67 13.00 -4.06
N SER A 224 -11.64 13.47 -2.84
CA SER A 224 -10.96 14.72 -2.45
C SER A 224 -9.44 14.59 -2.61
N GLY A 225 -8.86 13.45 -2.24
CA GLY A 225 -7.43 13.19 -2.40
C GLY A 225 -6.99 13.15 -3.88
N ILE A 226 -7.76 12.50 -4.77
CA ILE A 226 -7.48 12.51 -6.22
C ILE A 226 -7.61 13.91 -6.81
N LYS A 227 -8.67 14.64 -6.44
CA LYS A 227 -8.87 16.02 -6.90
C LYS A 227 -7.71 16.92 -6.52
N LEU A 228 -7.26 16.83 -5.26
CA LEU A 228 -6.11 17.59 -4.77
C LEU A 228 -4.81 17.18 -5.48
N THR A 229 -4.59 15.87 -5.65
CA THR A 229 -3.41 15.34 -6.37
C THR A 229 -3.33 15.89 -7.78
N MET A 230 -4.43 15.80 -8.54
CA MET A 230 -4.47 16.29 -9.93
C MET A 230 -4.33 17.81 -10.00
N GLY A 231 -4.97 18.56 -9.10
CA GLY A 231 -4.87 20.02 -9.04
C GLY A 231 -3.44 20.51 -8.75
N MET A 232 -2.72 19.85 -7.85
CA MET A 232 -1.31 20.19 -7.56
C MET A 232 -0.39 19.86 -8.72
N LEU A 233 -0.55 18.68 -9.34
CA LEU A 233 0.28 18.27 -10.48
C LEU A 233 0.01 19.10 -11.75
N GLN A 234 -1.19 19.63 -11.92
CA GLN A 234 -1.50 20.54 -13.05
C GLN A 234 -0.77 21.88 -12.95
N ASN A 235 -0.45 22.34 -11.75
CA ASN A 235 0.26 23.59 -11.53
C ASN A 235 1.79 23.46 -11.61
N GLU A 236 2.31 22.24 -11.72
CA GLU A 236 3.75 21.97 -11.85
C GLU A 236 4.17 21.75 -13.31
N PHE A 237 3.22 21.65 -14.24
CA PHE A 237 3.40 21.48 -15.69
C PHE A 237 2.56 22.50 -16.48
#